data_dc27f26c4171217a03dc1b1b7bf4706c
#
_entry.id   dc27f26c4171217a03dc1b1b7bf4706c
#
_cell.length_a   1.000
_cell.length_b   1.000
_cell.length_c   1.000
_cell.angle_alpha   90.00
_cell.angle_beta   90.00
_cell.angle_gamma   90.00
#
_symmetry.space_group_name_H-M   'P 1'
#
loop_
_entity.id
_entity.type
_entity.pdbx_description
1 polymer ?
#
loop_
_entity_poly.entity_id
_entity_poly.type
_entity_poly.pdbx_seq_one_letter_code
_entity_poly.pdbx_strand_id
1 'polypeptide(L)'
;NDLIRFSTAATSSTPFFRLCDAPVSQGSALQIVRFSKDKKQKPEAVTVTADAPYNLYKYYDLSVANEDRNMMCPLLDEEGTLVAMTQKNMKKDATTACAIDARFIQSLTMSSTAAIQSDLRALALPKALPEGMKEASTFLYLMNKADTVNCLLAYDDFVAAYPSAPDAFVSRANYLASIGRFQDCEKDYAAAFRAAETAADTLMQPDAVHYALSDLIYRTIILQTDSIPVFEGWTMERALEEASKAYALKPFTLYNYQKANCLFALRRYEDAYLGFRAVLSDSNFVSPEVYMSAIRSLERARKNDPEILVLCDSMIQSLPQPL
;
A
#
# COMPACT_ATOMS: atom_id res chain seq x y z
N ASN A 1 -12.75 -17.94 -1.19
CA ASN A 1 -13.20 -17.42 -2.49
C ASN A 1 -12.50 -18.16 -3.61
N ASP A 2 -13.27 -18.82 -4.47
CA ASP A 2 -12.76 -19.67 -5.55
C ASP A 2 -12.60 -18.89 -6.87
N LEU A 3 -12.83 -17.57 -6.84
CA LEU A 3 -12.76 -16.68 -8.01
C LEU A 3 -11.65 -15.66 -7.84
N ILE A 4 -10.86 -15.52 -8.90
CA ILE A 4 -9.81 -14.51 -9.02
C ILE A 4 -10.06 -13.77 -10.32
N ARG A 5 -10.02 -12.43 -10.25
CA ARG A 5 -10.05 -11.56 -11.41
C ARG A 5 -8.63 -11.05 -11.69
N PHE A 6 -8.19 -11.15 -12.93
CA PHE A 6 -6.97 -10.51 -13.39
C PHE A 6 -7.20 -9.78 -14.71
N SER A 7 -6.37 -8.75 -14.94
CA SER A 7 -6.34 -8.00 -16.18
C SER A 7 -5.14 -8.41 -17.00
N THR A 8 -5.28 -8.41 -18.29
CA THR A 8 -4.20 -8.66 -19.25
C THR A 8 -4.27 -7.65 -20.39
N ALA A 9 -3.14 -7.40 -21.04
CA ALA A 9 -3.13 -6.60 -22.25
C ALA A 9 -3.96 -7.28 -23.34
N ALA A 10 -4.84 -6.52 -23.97
CA ALA A 10 -5.69 -6.97 -25.05
C ALA A 10 -5.42 -6.17 -26.32
N THR A 11 -5.60 -6.81 -27.47
CA THR A 11 -5.58 -6.17 -28.79
C THR A 11 -7.00 -6.14 -29.36
N SER A 12 -7.23 -5.40 -30.43
CA SER A 12 -8.53 -5.36 -31.12
C SER A 12 -9.00 -6.74 -31.61
N SER A 13 -8.09 -7.71 -31.74
CA SER A 13 -8.38 -9.08 -32.17
C SER A 13 -8.49 -10.07 -31.02
N THR A 14 -8.32 -9.65 -29.75
CA THR A 14 -8.44 -10.54 -28.60
C THR A 14 -9.91 -10.94 -28.43
N PRO A 15 -10.24 -12.25 -28.50
CA PRO A 15 -11.61 -12.69 -28.30
C PRO A 15 -12.04 -12.52 -26.85
N PHE A 16 -13.27 -12.13 -26.64
CA PHE A 16 -13.88 -11.97 -25.31
C PHE A 16 -15.36 -12.35 -25.33
N PHE A 17 -15.90 -12.70 -24.17
CA PHE A 17 -17.33 -12.86 -23.97
C PHE A 17 -17.92 -11.51 -23.52
N ARG A 18 -19.04 -11.12 -24.13
CA ARG A 18 -19.84 -10.03 -23.57
C ARG A 18 -20.51 -10.52 -22.31
N LEU A 19 -20.63 -9.68 -21.31
CA LEU A 19 -21.35 -9.99 -20.08
C LEU A 19 -22.86 -9.77 -20.28
N CYS A 20 -23.67 -10.59 -19.65
CA CYS A 20 -25.12 -10.40 -19.65
C CYS A 20 -25.49 -9.16 -18.83
N ASP A 21 -26.56 -8.46 -19.26
CA ASP A 21 -27.05 -7.26 -18.58
C ASP A 21 -27.93 -7.60 -17.35
N ALA A 22 -28.56 -8.78 -17.35
CA ALA A 22 -29.48 -9.20 -16.31
C ALA A 22 -29.23 -10.68 -15.90
N PRO A 23 -29.59 -11.05 -14.64
CA PRO A 23 -29.49 -12.43 -14.20
C PRO A 23 -30.56 -13.30 -14.88
N VAL A 24 -30.25 -14.55 -15.08
CA VAL A 24 -31.22 -15.56 -15.52
C VAL A 24 -32.03 -16.13 -14.34
N SER A 25 -33.02 -16.98 -14.62
CA SER A 25 -33.87 -17.61 -13.62
C SER A 25 -33.89 -19.13 -13.81
N GLN A 26 -34.46 -19.82 -12.80
CA GLN A 26 -34.72 -21.25 -12.90
C GLN A 26 -35.44 -21.60 -14.22
N GLY A 27 -34.99 -22.68 -14.85
CA GLY A 27 -35.51 -23.16 -16.14
C GLY A 27 -34.76 -22.61 -17.35
N SER A 28 -33.86 -21.60 -17.20
CA SER A 28 -33.07 -21.08 -18.31
C SER A 28 -32.13 -22.13 -18.88
N ALA A 29 -32.14 -22.24 -20.22
CA ALA A 29 -31.19 -23.05 -20.96
C ALA A 29 -29.91 -22.27 -21.24
N LEU A 30 -28.77 -22.84 -20.89
CA LEU A 30 -27.44 -22.25 -21.10
C LEU A 30 -26.53 -23.27 -21.79
N GLN A 31 -25.38 -22.81 -22.23
CA GLN A 31 -24.34 -23.62 -22.83
C GLN A 31 -23.06 -23.54 -22.00
N ILE A 32 -22.56 -24.70 -21.51
CA ILE A 32 -21.28 -24.78 -20.83
C ILE A 32 -20.15 -24.90 -21.86
N VAL A 33 -19.16 -24.04 -21.78
CA VAL A 33 -17.96 -24.08 -22.60
C VAL A 33 -16.79 -24.57 -21.76
N ARG A 34 -16.33 -25.79 -22.00
CA ARG A 34 -15.21 -26.36 -21.26
C ARG A 34 -13.88 -26.05 -21.93
N PHE A 35 -12.84 -25.89 -21.13
CA PHE A 35 -11.49 -25.82 -21.67
C PHE A 35 -11.10 -27.18 -22.29
N SER A 36 -10.72 -27.17 -23.55
CA SER A 36 -10.24 -28.34 -24.27
C SER A 36 -9.13 -27.99 -25.25
N LYS A 37 -8.17 -28.89 -25.37
CA LYS A 37 -7.19 -28.85 -26.45
C LYS A 37 -7.77 -29.24 -27.80
N ASP A 38 -8.90 -29.92 -27.81
CA ASP A 38 -9.61 -30.32 -29.04
C ASP A 38 -10.50 -29.16 -29.53
N LYS A 39 -10.09 -28.54 -30.64
CA LYS A 39 -10.83 -27.45 -31.29
C LYS A 39 -12.23 -27.84 -31.80
N LYS A 40 -12.56 -29.15 -31.81
CA LYS A 40 -13.87 -29.63 -32.28
C LYS A 40 -14.87 -29.80 -31.13
N GLN A 41 -14.46 -29.60 -29.89
CA GLN A 41 -15.39 -29.72 -28.77
C GLN A 41 -16.47 -28.64 -28.87
N LYS A 42 -17.72 -29.07 -28.91
CA LYS A 42 -18.88 -28.16 -28.93
C LYS A 42 -19.36 -27.84 -27.53
N PRO A 43 -19.95 -26.65 -27.31
CA PRO A 43 -20.68 -26.36 -26.09
C PRO A 43 -21.76 -27.42 -25.82
N GLU A 44 -22.00 -27.69 -24.54
CA GLU A 44 -23.03 -28.67 -24.12
C GLU A 44 -24.15 -27.91 -23.39
N ALA A 45 -25.39 -28.34 -23.62
CA ALA A 45 -26.55 -27.71 -23.00
C ALA A 45 -26.61 -27.99 -21.49
N VAL A 46 -26.90 -26.96 -20.72
CA VAL A 46 -27.05 -27.03 -19.25
C VAL A 46 -28.28 -26.21 -18.89
N THR A 47 -29.08 -26.73 -17.93
CA THR A 47 -30.25 -26.02 -17.43
C THR A 47 -29.99 -25.51 -16.02
N VAL A 48 -30.48 -24.30 -15.71
CA VAL A 48 -30.54 -23.75 -14.36
C VAL A 48 -31.67 -24.47 -13.61
N THR A 49 -31.33 -25.32 -12.64
CA THR A 49 -32.31 -26.12 -11.89
C THR A 49 -32.89 -25.36 -10.69
N ALA A 50 -32.12 -24.42 -10.12
CA ALA A 50 -32.58 -23.49 -9.10
C ALA A 50 -31.73 -22.21 -9.12
N ASP A 51 -32.27 -21.13 -8.61
CA ASP A 51 -31.52 -19.88 -8.37
C ASP A 51 -31.78 -19.33 -6.96
N ALA A 52 -30.76 -18.72 -6.40
CA ALA A 52 -30.81 -18.10 -5.07
C ALA A 52 -30.13 -16.73 -5.09
N PRO A 53 -30.61 -15.77 -4.31
CA PRO A 53 -29.99 -14.45 -4.21
C PRO A 53 -28.61 -14.54 -3.53
N TYR A 54 -27.65 -13.78 -4.04
CA TYR A 54 -26.33 -13.59 -3.45
C TYR A 54 -25.94 -12.12 -3.55
N ASN A 55 -26.22 -11.34 -2.52
CA ASN A 55 -26.16 -9.87 -2.54
C ASN A 55 -27.00 -9.29 -3.69
N LEU A 56 -26.36 -8.56 -4.61
CA LEU A 56 -27.00 -7.99 -5.81
C LEU A 56 -27.00 -8.95 -7.01
N TYR A 57 -26.50 -10.16 -6.83
CA TYR A 57 -26.27 -11.19 -7.85
C TYR A 57 -27.05 -12.45 -7.53
N LYS A 58 -26.87 -13.49 -8.32
CA LYS A 58 -27.48 -14.80 -8.09
C LYS A 58 -26.46 -15.93 -8.07
N TYR A 59 -26.76 -16.95 -7.28
CA TYR A 59 -26.18 -18.29 -7.38
C TYR A 59 -27.15 -19.20 -8.12
N TYR A 60 -26.60 -20.09 -8.94
CA TYR A 60 -27.39 -21.02 -9.74
C TYR A 60 -27.00 -22.46 -9.40
N ASP A 61 -27.97 -23.35 -9.16
CA ASP A 61 -27.76 -24.78 -9.20
C ASP A 61 -27.98 -25.25 -10.65
N LEU A 62 -27.18 -26.19 -11.12
CA LEU A 62 -27.12 -26.58 -12.55
C LEU A 62 -27.48 -28.07 -12.74
N SER A 63 -27.89 -28.43 -13.97
CA SER A 63 -28.14 -29.83 -14.35
C SER A 63 -26.85 -30.65 -14.62
N VAL A 64 -25.68 -30.02 -14.60
CA VAL A 64 -24.38 -30.64 -14.90
C VAL A 64 -23.75 -31.22 -13.65
N ALA A 65 -23.01 -32.33 -13.78
CA ALA A 65 -22.39 -33.03 -12.66
C ALA A 65 -21.32 -32.19 -11.93
N ASN A 66 -21.21 -32.37 -10.59
CA ASN A 66 -20.24 -31.70 -9.72
C ASN A 66 -18.84 -32.34 -9.85
N GLU A 67 -18.27 -32.30 -11.04
CA GLU A 67 -16.98 -32.85 -11.43
C GLU A 67 -15.98 -31.77 -11.79
N ASP A 68 -14.69 -32.01 -11.58
CA ASP A 68 -13.63 -31.04 -11.81
C ASP A 68 -13.60 -30.50 -13.26
N ARG A 69 -13.96 -31.33 -14.26
CA ARG A 69 -14.04 -30.89 -15.67
C ARG A 69 -15.11 -29.80 -15.92
N ASN A 70 -16.06 -29.66 -15.02
CA ASN A 70 -17.15 -28.69 -15.10
C ASN A 70 -16.89 -27.44 -14.24
N MET A 71 -15.70 -27.33 -13.61
CA MET A 71 -15.33 -26.18 -12.78
C MET A 71 -14.72 -25.07 -13.62
N MET A 72 -14.96 -23.83 -13.19
CA MET A 72 -14.43 -22.62 -13.82
C MET A 72 -14.73 -22.50 -15.33
N CYS A 73 -15.85 -23.09 -15.76
CA CYS A 73 -16.32 -23.02 -17.13
C CYS A 73 -17.31 -21.88 -17.31
N PRO A 74 -17.21 -21.07 -18.39
CA PRO A 74 -18.21 -20.09 -18.71
C PRO A 74 -19.53 -20.73 -19.13
N LEU A 75 -20.63 -20.16 -18.66
CA LEU A 75 -22.00 -20.45 -19.10
C LEU A 75 -22.50 -19.32 -19.98
N LEU A 76 -22.86 -19.66 -21.20
CA LEU A 76 -23.34 -18.70 -22.20
C LEU A 76 -24.83 -18.89 -22.45
N ASP A 77 -25.53 -17.80 -22.79
CA ASP A 77 -26.87 -17.84 -23.35
C ASP A 77 -26.86 -18.20 -24.85
N GLU A 78 -28.02 -18.14 -25.49
CA GLU A 78 -28.19 -18.44 -26.93
C GLU A 78 -27.48 -17.41 -27.81
N GLU A 79 -27.28 -16.18 -27.34
CA GLU A 79 -26.57 -15.10 -28.03
C GLU A 79 -25.04 -15.16 -27.83
N GLY A 80 -24.54 -16.13 -27.02
CA GLY A 80 -23.12 -16.27 -26.72
C GLY A 80 -22.63 -15.29 -25.67
N THR A 81 -23.54 -14.72 -24.85
CA THR A 81 -23.23 -13.79 -23.77
C THR A 81 -22.91 -14.55 -22.50
N LEU A 82 -21.90 -14.12 -21.74
CA LEU A 82 -21.48 -14.76 -20.50
C LEU A 82 -22.46 -14.44 -19.38
N VAL A 83 -23.16 -15.47 -18.91
CA VAL A 83 -24.19 -15.38 -17.85
C VAL A 83 -23.60 -15.72 -16.48
N ALA A 84 -22.81 -16.80 -16.39
CA ALA A 84 -22.28 -17.28 -15.12
C ALA A 84 -20.98 -18.04 -15.31
N MET A 85 -20.27 -18.24 -14.20
CA MET A 85 -19.10 -19.13 -14.11
C MET A 85 -19.39 -20.27 -13.16
N THR A 86 -19.12 -21.50 -13.62
CA THR A 86 -19.35 -22.70 -12.81
C THR A 86 -18.37 -22.78 -11.65
N GLN A 87 -18.84 -23.32 -10.54
CA GLN A 87 -18.07 -23.57 -9.32
C GLN A 87 -18.36 -24.98 -8.78
N LYS A 88 -17.47 -25.46 -7.93
CA LYS A 88 -17.70 -26.69 -7.18
C LYS A 88 -18.82 -26.47 -6.16
N ASN A 89 -19.83 -27.29 -6.18
CA ASN A 89 -20.86 -27.25 -5.17
C ASN A 89 -20.35 -27.93 -3.88
N MET A 90 -20.13 -27.11 -2.85
CA MET A 90 -19.57 -27.54 -1.56
C MET A 90 -20.62 -28.03 -0.56
N LYS A 91 -21.91 -28.07 -0.96
CA LYS A 91 -22.96 -28.70 -0.13
C LYS A 91 -22.66 -30.18 0.04
N LYS A 92 -22.89 -30.70 1.24
CA LYS A 92 -22.71 -32.11 1.52
C LYS A 92 -23.59 -32.96 0.55
N ASP A 93 -22.97 -33.97 -0.05
CA ASP A 93 -23.61 -34.90 -1.01
C ASP A 93 -24.13 -34.24 -2.31
N ALA A 94 -23.63 -33.06 -2.68
CA ALA A 94 -24.01 -32.41 -3.92
C ALA A 94 -23.53 -33.21 -5.16
N THR A 95 -24.46 -33.66 -5.97
CA THR A 95 -24.19 -34.39 -7.22
C THR A 95 -24.07 -33.46 -8.43
N THR A 96 -24.56 -32.24 -8.32
CA THR A 96 -24.61 -31.25 -9.41
C THR A 96 -23.78 -29.99 -9.06
N ALA A 97 -23.16 -29.42 -10.08
CA ALA A 97 -22.37 -28.22 -9.96
C ALA A 97 -23.27 -26.98 -9.67
N CYS A 98 -22.67 -25.94 -9.14
CA CYS A 98 -23.28 -24.62 -9.03
C CYS A 98 -22.54 -23.59 -9.90
N ALA A 99 -23.10 -22.41 -10.03
CA ALA A 99 -22.45 -21.29 -10.72
C ALA A 99 -22.77 -19.97 -10.02
N ILE A 100 -21.89 -19.00 -10.19
CA ILE A 100 -22.09 -17.63 -9.76
C ILE A 100 -22.35 -16.75 -10.97
N ASP A 101 -23.27 -15.81 -10.84
CA ASP A 101 -23.52 -14.74 -11.81
C ASP A 101 -22.19 -14.08 -12.24
N ALA A 102 -21.92 -14.05 -13.54
CA ALA A 102 -20.66 -13.56 -14.08
C ALA A 102 -20.42 -12.06 -13.77
N ARG A 103 -21.47 -11.26 -13.57
CA ARG A 103 -21.37 -9.85 -13.17
C ARG A 103 -20.75 -9.68 -11.80
N PHE A 104 -20.86 -10.68 -10.92
CA PHE A 104 -20.18 -10.69 -9.61
C PHE A 104 -18.66 -10.59 -9.78
N ILE A 105 -18.08 -11.18 -10.85
CA ILE A 105 -16.63 -11.14 -11.09
C ILE A 105 -16.15 -9.71 -11.31
N GLN A 106 -16.96 -8.87 -11.93
CA GLN A 106 -16.62 -7.44 -12.11
C GLN A 106 -16.62 -6.67 -10.79
N SER A 107 -17.42 -7.08 -9.81
CA SER A 107 -17.47 -6.45 -8.49
C SER A 107 -16.31 -6.86 -7.57
N LEU A 108 -15.50 -7.82 -7.97
CA LEU A 108 -14.34 -8.22 -7.18
C LEU A 108 -13.32 -7.09 -7.17
N THR A 109 -13.06 -6.56 -5.99
CA THR A 109 -12.05 -5.53 -5.74
C THR A 109 -10.95 -6.08 -4.84
N MET A 110 -9.75 -5.50 -4.97
CA MET A 110 -8.64 -5.81 -4.09
C MET A 110 -8.82 -5.04 -2.78
N SER A 111 -8.69 -5.71 -1.64
CA SER A 111 -8.62 -5.04 -0.34
C SER A 111 -7.18 -4.77 0.08
N SER A 112 -6.96 -3.81 0.96
CA SER A 112 -5.63 -3.53 1.51
C SER A 112 -5.01 -4.74 2.21
N THR A 113 -5.83 -5.58 2.87
CA THR A 113 -5.37 -6.80 3.55
C THR A 113 -5.01 -7.95 2.61
N ALA A 114 -5.35 -7.86 1.32
CA ALA A 114 -4.96 -8.87 0.33
C ALA A 114 -3.43 -9.03 0.23
N ALA A 115 -2.66 -8.00 0.56
CA ALA A 115 -1.19 -8.04 0.60
C ALA A 115 -0.64 -9.11 1.56
N ILE A 116 -1.38 -9.47 2.61
CA ILE A 116 -0.96 -10.45 3.63
C ILE A 116 -1.67 -11.81 3.51
N GLN A 117 -2.64 -11.95 2.62
CA GLN A 117 -3.34 -13.22 2.41
C GLN A 117 -2.40 -14.27 1.78
N SER A 118 -2.26 -15.43 2.43
CA SER A 118 -1.33 -16.49 2.04
C SER A 118 -1.53 -16.95 0.59
N ASP A 119 -2.77 -17.18 0.21
CA ASP A 119 -3.14 -17.73 -1.10
C ASP A 119 -2.81 -16.74 -2.23
N LEU A 120 -3.10 -15.44 -2.03
CA LEU A 120 -2.75 -14.41 -2.98
C LEU A 120 -1.24 -14.17 -3.05
N ARG A 121 -0.53 -14.27 -1.91
CA ARG A 121 0.93 -14.17 -1.88
C ARG A 121 1.62 -15.33 -2.62
N ALA A 122 1.06 -16.52 -2.56
CA ALA A 122 1.59 -17.70 -3.25
C ALA A 122 1.50 -17.58 -4.78
N LEU A 123 0.61 -16.72 -5.30
CA LEU A 123 0.51 -16.47 -6.73
C LEU A 123 1.65 -15.54 -7.18
N ALA A 124 2.51 -16.02 -8.07
CA ALA A 124 3.60 -15.26 -8.67
C ALA A 124 3.11 -14.28 -9.76
N LEU A 125 2.05 -13.54 -9.46
CA LEU A 125 1.45 -12.54 -10.36
C LEU A 125 1.42 -11.19 -9.66
N PRO A 126 1.67 -10.07 -10.40
CA PRO A 126 1.43 -8.74 -9.88
C PRO A 126 -0.01 -8.61 -9.38
N LYS A 127 -0.18 -7.91 -8.26
CA LYS A 127 -1.51 -7.65 -7.66
C LYS A 127 -1.97 -6.27 -8.11
N ALA A 128 -3.23 -6.17 -8.50
CA ALA A 128 -3.87 -4.86 -8.70
C ALA A 128 -3.90 -4.07 -7.38
N LEU A 129 -3.80 -2.76 -7.46
CA LEU A 129 -4.00 -1.91 -6.29
C LEU A 129 -5.47 -1.92 -5.86
N PRO A 130 -5.75 -1.82 -4.56
CA PRO A 130 -7.09 -1.49 -4.07
C PRO A 130 -7.58 -0.15 -4.63
N GLU A 131 -8.90 0.00 -4.70
CA GLU A 131 -9.51 1.27 -5.06
C GLU A 131 -9.33 2.30 -3.92
N GLY A 132 -9.05 3.53 -4.30
CA GLY A 132 -8.81 4.63 -3.38
C GLY A 132 -7.39 4.68 -2.83
N MET A 133 -6.87 5.89 -2.74
CA MET A 133 -5.47 6.18 -2.37
C MET A 133 -5.10 5.62 -0.99
N LYS A 134 -5.98 5.76 0.00
CA LYS A 134 -5.73 5.28 1.36
C LYS A 134 -5.59 3.76 1.43
N GLU A 135 -6.49 3.02 0.77
CA GLU A 135 -6.46 1.57 0.72
C GLU A 135 -5.23 1.07 -0.06
N ALA A 136 -4.90 1.71 -1.18
CA ALA A 136 -3.71 1.40 -1.96
C ALA A 136 -2.42 1.65 -1.15
N SER A 137 -2.32 2.76 -0.43
CA SER A 137 -1.17 3.05 0.45
C SER A 137 -1.02 2.01 1.55
N THR A 138 -2.14 1.59 2.17
CA THR A 138 -2.14 0.53 3.19
C THR A 138 -1.70 -0.81 2.58
N PHE A 139 -2.18 -1.14 1.39
CA PHE A 139 -1.75 -2.34 0.67
C PHE A 139 -0.24 -2.35 0.42
N LEU A 140 0.32 -1.24 -0.11
CA LEU A 140 1.75 -1.09 -0.34
C LEU A 140 2.57 -1.22 0.95
N TYR A 141 2.07 -0.66 2.05
CA TYR A 141 2.72 -0.80 3.36
C TYR A 141 2.80 -2.27 3.82
N LEU A 142 1.73 -3.04 3.61
CA LEU A 142 1.61 -4.44 4.03
C LEU A 142 2.32 -5.43 3.09
N MET A 143 2.74 -5.02 1.89
CA MET A 143 3.42 -5.89 0.94
C MET A 143 4.74 -6.45 1.50
N ASN A 144 5.09 -7.68 1.08
CA ASN A 144 6.40 -8.25 1.38
C ASN A 144 7.51 -7.52 0.61
N LYS A 145 8.27 -6.71 1.31
CA LYS A 145 9.34 -5.88 0.72
C LYS A 145 10.50 -6.67 0.10
N ALA A 146 10.63 -7.96 0.41
CA ALA A 146 11.61 -8.84 -0.23
C ALA A 146 11.23 -9.21 -1.67
N ASP A 147 9.95 -9.10 -2.05
CA ASP A 147 9.48 -9.27 -3.43
C ASP A 147 9.66 -7.95 -4.20
N THR A 148 10.91 -7.65 -4.55
CA THR A 148 11.29 -6.36 -5.15
C THR A 148 10.57 -6.10 -6.47
N VAL A 149 10.37 -7.12 -7.30
CA VAL A 149 9.74 -6.96 -8.63
C VAL A 149 8.28 -6.56 -8.47
N ASN A 150 7.50 -7.31 -7.70
CA ASN A 150 6.09 -7.01 -7.50
C ASN A 150 5.88 -5.71 -6.69
N CYS A 151 6.77 -5.39 -5.76
CA CYS A 151 6.73 -4.11 -5.05
C CYS A 151 6.96 -2.94 -6.02
N LEU A 152 7.97 -2.98 -6.87
CA LEU A 152 8.23 -1.91 -7.84
C LEU A 152 7.04 -1.69 -8.78
N LEU A 153 6.50 -2.77 -9.34
CA LEU A 153 5.30 -2.70 -10.18
C LEU A 153 4.12 -2.04 -9.45
N ALA A 154 3.86 -2.45 -8.20
CA ALA A 154 2.76 -1.88 -7.41
C ALA A 154 2.98 -0.39 -7.08
N TYR A 155 4.23 0.03 -6.79
CA TYR A 155 4.54 1.45 -6.59
C TYR A 155 4.46 2.25 -7.89
N ASP A 156 4.85 1.66 -9.04
CA ASP A 156 4.71 2.30 -10.35
C ASP A 156 3.23 2.50 -10.71
N ASP A 157 2.39 1.49 -10.48
CA ASP A 157 0.94 1.59 -10.65
C ASP A 157 0.34 2.64 -9.71
N PHE A 158 0.84 2.76 -8.47
CA PHE A 158 0.36 3.75 -7.51
C PHE A 158 0.66 5.17 -7.98
N VAL A 159 1.88 5.44 -8.44
CA VAL A 159 2.25 6.75 -9.00
C VAL A 159 1.46 7.04 -10.27
N ALA A 160 1.24 6.04 -11.13
CA ALA A 160 0.44 6.19 -12.35
C ALA A 160 -1.05 6.50 -12.05
N ALA A 161 -1.61 5.89 -10.99
CA ALA A 161 -2.98 6.15 -10.56
C ALA A 161 -3.17 7.52 -9.87
N TYR A 162 -2.13 8.03 -9.22
CA TYR A 162 -2.19 9.29 -8.45
C TYR A 162 -1.05 10.26 -8.82
N PRO A 163 -0.96 10.70 -10.10
CA PRO A 163 0.18 11.48 -10.59
C PRO A 163 0.27 12.91 -10.03
N SER A 164 -0.80 13.41 -9.41
CA SER A 164 -0.84 14.71 -8.74
C SER A 164 -0.67 14.64 -7.23
N ALA A 165 -0.52 13.44 -6.66
CA ALA A 165 -0.41 13.25 -5.21
C ALA A 165 1.07 13.15 -4.78
N PRO A 166 1.60 14.09 -4.00
CA PRO A 166 2.97 14.04 -3.49
C PRO A 166 3.27 12.74 -2.72
N ASP A 167 2.29 12.26 -1.94
CA ASP A 167 2.37 11.02 -1.16
C ASP A 167 2.72 9.79 -2.02
N ALA A 168 2.24 9.74 -3.26
CA ALA A 168 2.51 8.61 -4.15
C ALA A 168 4.01 8.57 -4.51
N PHE A 169 4.58 9.70 -4.87
CA PHE A 169 6.01 9.81 -5.18
C PHE A 169 6.87 9.59 -3.96
N VAL A 170 6.55 10.19 -2.80
CA VAL A 170 7.29 9.99 -1.54
C VAL A 170 7.26 8.52 -1.12
N SER A 171 6.13 7.83 -1.28
CA SER A 171 6.02 6.41 -0.96
C SER A 171 6.94 5.55 -1.83
N ARG A 172 6.97 5.79 -3.15
CA ARG A 172 7.87 5.08 -4.06
C ARG A 172 9.33 5.45 -3.80
N ALA A 173 9.63 6.73 -3.55
CA ALA A 173 10.96 7.21 -3.21
C ALA A 173 11.55 6.50 -1.98
N ASN A 174 10.76 6.39 -0.91
CA ASN A 174 11.17 5.67 0.29
C ASN A 174 11.48 4.19 0.01
N TYR A 175 10.67 3.54 -0.83
CA TYR A 175 10.93 2.17 -1.23
C TYR A 175 12.21 2.07 -2.09
N LEU A 176 12.39 2.95 -3.07
CA LEU A 176 13.59 2.99 -3.92
C LEU A 176 14.86 3.19 -3.11
N ALA A 177 14.83 4.06 -2.10
CA ALA A 177 15.96 4.24 -1.18
C ALA A 177 16.26 2.95 -0.40
N SER A 178 15.24 2.24 0.07
CA SER A 178 15.40 0.99 0.83
C SER A 178 16.08 -0.13 0.04
N ILE A 179 16.05 -0.07 -1.29
CA ILE A 179 16.71 -1.01 -2.20
C ILE A 179 17.97 -0.42 -2.87
N GLY A 180 18.46 0.73 -2.40
CA GLY A 180 19.69 1.39 -2.88
C GLY A 180 19.55 2.16 -4.20
N ARG A 181 18.32 2.37 -4.72
CA ARG A 181 18.06 3.14 -5.96
C ARG A 181 17.93 4.64 -5.67
N PHE A 182 18.96 5.24 -5.07
CA PHE A 182 18.93 6.62 -4.59
C PHE A 182 18.70 7.68 -5.68
N GLN A 183 19.28 7.48 -6.87
CA GLN A 183 19.06 8.43 -7.98
C GLN A 183 17.61 8.49 -8.45
N ASP A 184 16.92 7.35 -8.45
CA ASP A 184 15.50 7.30 -8.80
C ASP A 184 14.63 7.84 -7.67
N CYS A 185 15.03 7.59 -6.42
CA CYS A 185 14.43 8.22 -5.24
C CYS A 185 14.47 9.77 -5.33
N GLU A 186 15.60 10.35 -5.71
CA GLU A 186 15.75 11.81 -5.90
C GLU A 186 14.81 12.34 -6.98
N LYS A 187 14.63 11.60 -8.09
CA LYS A 187 13.67 11.98 -9.14
C LYS A 187 12.23 12.02 -8.61
N ASP A 188 11.90 11.05 -7.78
CA ASP A 188 10.57 10.99 -7.17
C ASP A 188 10.35 12.11 -6.16
N TYR A 189 11.34 12.45 -5.33
CA TYR A 189 11.23 13.63 -4.47
C TYR A 189 11.08 14.93 -5.28
N ALA A 190 11.82 15.08 -6.38
CA ALA A 190 11.64 16.22 -7.27
C ALA A 190 10.23 16.27 -7.90
N ALA A 191 9.62 15.10 -8.19
CA ALA A 191 8.24 15.03 -8.65
C ALA A 191 7.24 15.35 -7.52
N ALA A 192 7.50 14.86 -6.29
CA ALA A 192 6.69 15.15 -5.12
C ALA A 192 6.64 16.66 -4.81
N PHE A 193 7.77 17.36 -4.89
CA PHE A 193 7.81 18.82 -4.72
C PHE A 193 6.95 19.54 -5.76
N ARG A 194 7.09 19.20 -7.06
CA ARG A 194 6.25 19.78 -8.12
C ARG A 194 4.76 19.51 -7.90
N ALA A 195 4.42 18.31 -7.48
CA ALA A 195 3.03 17.95 -7.18
C ALA A 195 2.50 18.77 -5.98
N ALA A 196 3.29 18.91 -4.92
CA ALA A 196 2.91 19.66 -3.72
C ALA A 196 2.73 21.17 -3.97
N GLU A 197 3.48 21.76 -4.91
CA GLU A 197 3.34 23.17 -5.29
C GLU A 197 2.03 23.44 -6.06
N THR A 198 1.51 22.44 -6.77
CA THR A 198 0.33 22.60 -7.65
C THR A 198 -0.97 22.12 -7.02
N ALA A 199 -0.90 21.27 -6.03
CA ALA A 199 -2.08 20.60 -5.43
C ALA A 199 -2.51 21.33 -4.14
N ALA A 200 -3.55 22.17 -4.23
CA ALA A 200 -4.06 22.95 -3.11
C ALA A 200 -4.69 22.11 -1.97
N ASP A 201 -5.21 20.92 -2.28
CA ASP A 201 -6.02 20.09 -1.37
C ASP A 201 -5.34 18.77 -0.96
N THR A 202 -4.02 18.64 -1.09
CA THR A 202 -3.31 17.44 -0.64
C THR A 202 -2.91 17.51 0.82
N LEU A 203 -2.92 16.37 1.51
CA LEU A 203 -2.45 16.26 2.90
C LEU A 203 -0.94 16.53 3.01
N MET A 204 -0.18 16.24 1.95
CA MET A 204 1.27 16.45 1.90
C MET A 204 1.59 17.73 1.14
N GLN A 205 1.79 18.82 1.89
CA GLN A 205 2.22 20.10 1.39
C GLN A 205 3.78 20.18 1.29
N PRO A 206 4.37 21.19 0.66
CA PRO A 206 5.83 21.29 0.50
C PRO A 206 6.63 21.15 1.80
N ASP A 207 6.13 21.65 2.91
CA ASP A 207 6.74 21.49 4.24
C ASP A 207 6.86 20.00 4.64
N ALA A 208 5.80 19.21 4.40
CA ALA A 208 5.80 17.80 4.70
C ALA A 208 6.73 16.99 3.76
N VAL A 209 6.87 17.39 2.48
CA VAL A 209 7.82 16.78 1.56
C VAL A 209 9.27 17.04 2.00
N HIS A 210 9.59 18.27 2.41
CA HIS A 210 10.90 18.60 2.97
C HIS A 210 11.21 17.80 4.24
N TYR A 211 10.23 17.67 5.13
CA TYR A 211 10.39 16.84 6.33
C TYR A 211 10.63 15.37 5.96
N ALA A 212 9.85 14.80 5.04
CA ALA A 212 9.98 13.40 4.63
C ALA A 212 11.37 13.12 4.02
N LEU A 213 11.89 14.04 3.20
CA LEU A 213 13.24 13.91 2.63
C LEU A 213 14.33 14.00 3.72
N SER A 214 14.19 14.96 4.63
CA SER A 214 15.11 15.09 5.77
C SER A 214 15.15 13.82 6.62
N ASP A 215 13.99 13.28 6.97
CA ASP A 215 13.86 12.07 7.78
C ASP A 215 14.42 10.85 7.06
N LEU A 216 14.19 10.71 5.77
CA LEU A 216 14.75 9.63 4.97
C LEU A 216 16.28 9.68 4.93
N ILE A 217 16.86 10.84 4.64
CA ILE A 217 18.33 11.03 4.62
C ILE A 217 18.90 10.73 6.00
N TYR A 218 18.34 11.33 7.06
CA TYR A 218 18.77 11.13 8.43
C TYR A 218 18.77 9.64 8.81
N ARG A 219 17.64 8.94 8.61
CA ARG A 219 17.53 7.51 8.94
C ARG A 219 18.49 6.65 8.13
N THR A 220 18.66 6.94 6.86
CA THR A 220 19.59 6.19 6.00
C THR A 220 21.02 6.31 6.49
N ILE A 221 21.44 7.50 6.96
CA ILE A 221 22.80 7.71 7.48
C ILE A 221 22.96 7.07 8.87
N ILE A 222 21.99 7.24 9.78
CA ILE A 222 22.08 6.72 11.16
C ILE A 222 21.95 5.19 11.21
N LEU A 223 21.09 4.61 10.36
CA LEU A 223 20.82 3.16 10.32
C LEU A 223 21.64 2.45 9.23
N GLN A 224 22.68 3.12 8.72
CA GLN A 224 23.51 2.57 7.65
C GLN A 224 24.02 1.18 8.02
N THR A 225 23.86 0.26 7.08
CA THR A 225 24.42 -1.10 7.15
C THR A 225 25.34 -1.33 5.95
N ASP A 226 26.26 -2.28 6.06
CA ASP A 226 27.17 -2.67 4.96
C ASP A 226 26.43 -3.13 3.70
N SER A 227 25.11 -3.42 3.83
CA SER A 227 24.27 -3.95 2.74
C SER A 227 23.70 -2.86 1.81
N ILE A 228 23.68 -1.59 2.25
CA ILE A 228 23.14 -0.48 1.47
C ILE A 228 24.28 0.50 1.18
N PRO A 229 24.58 0.79 -0.12
CA PRO A 229 25.65 1.72 -0.46
C PRO A 229 25.34 3.13 0.05
N VAL A 230 26.40 3.86 0.40
CA VAL A 230 26.30 5.29 0.71
C VAL A 230 25.98 6.05 -0.57
N PHE A 231 24.99 6.93 -0.50
CA PHE A 231 24.72 7.86 -1.59
C PHE A 231 25.44 9.18 -1.32
N GLU A 232 26.37 9.54 -2.18
CA GLU A 232 27.28 10.69 -1.99
C GLU A 232 26.54 12.03 -1.80
N GLY A 233 25.35 12.18 -2.42
CA GLY A 233 24.53 13.37 -2.28
C GLY A 233 23.74 13.47 -0.96
N TRP A 234 23.78 12.43 -0.10
CA TRP A 234 23.06 12.42 1.18
C TRP A 234 24.03 12.61 2.33
N THR A 235 23.98 13.81 2.88
CA THR A 235 24.76 14.20 4.06
C THR A 235 23.86 14.64 5.19
N MET A 236 24.39 14.68 6.40
CA MET A 236 23.62 15.14 7.56
C MET A 236 23.33 16.66 7.48
N GLU A 237 24.20 17.41 6.82
CA GLU A 237 24.01 18.82 6.53
C GLU A 237 22.80 19.02 5.61
N ARG A 238 22.66 18.20 4.57
CA ARG A 238 21.48 18.22 3.68
C ARG A 238 20.22 17.85 4.44
N ALA A 239 20.25 16.83 5.30
CA ALA A 239 19.11 16.50 6.16
C ALA A 239 18.69 17.67 7.04
N LEU A 240 19.66 18.38 7.64
CA LEU A 240 19.41 19.58 8.43
C LEU A 240 18.82 20.72 7.58
N GLU A 241 19.32 20.92 6.36
CA GLU A 241 18.80 21.94 5.44
C GLU A 241 17.32 21.66 5.13
N GLU A 242 16.99 20.43 4.77
CA GLU A 242 15.62 20.04 4.46
C GLU A 242 14.69 20.16 5.68
N ALA A 243 15.12 19.74 6.89
CA ALA A 243 14.36 19.94 8.11
C ALA A 243 14.15 21.45 8.42
N SER A 244 15.14 22.27 8.10
CA SER A 244 15.07 23.72 8.32
C SER A 244 14.10 24.40 7.34
N LYS A 245 14.05 23.94 6.08
CA LYS A 245 13.05 24.40 5.09
C LYS A 245 11.63 24.01 5.53
N ALA A 246 11.44 22.76 5.97
CA ALA A 246 10.15 22.30 6.49
C ALA A 246 9.66 23.20 7.64
N TYR A 247 10.53 23.48 8.61
CA TYR A 247 10.20 24.33 9.76
C TYR A 247 9.97 25.79 9.38
N ALA A 248 10.69 26.32 8.40
CA ALA A 248 10.51 27.69 7.91
C ALA A 248 9.17 27.88 7.19
N LEU A 249 8.72 26.86 6.43
CA LEU A 249 7.43 26.88 5.75
C LEU A 249 6.27 26.74 6.76
N LYS A 250 6.45 25.87 7.75
CA LYS A 250 5.47 25.63 8.79
C LYS A 250 6.18 25.33 10.12
N PRO A 251 6.09 26.19 11.12
CA PRO A 251 6.77 26.00 12.40
C PRO A 251 6.07 24.93 13.25
N PHE A 252 6.14 23.68 12.78
CA PHE A 252 5.57 22.52 13.44
C PHE A 252 6.61 21.85 14.33
N THR A 253 6.22 21.47 15.55
CA THR A 253 7.12 20.91 16.58
C THR A 253 7.88 19.68 16.10
N LEU A 254 7.24 18.80 15.29
CA LEU A 254 7.88 17.63 14.70
C LEU A 254 9.07 18.02 13.80
N TYR A 255 8.95 19.08 13.04
CA TYR A 255 10.02 19.54 12.15
C TYR A 255 11.21 20.13 12.94
N ASN A 256 10.90 20.81 14.04
CA ASN A 256 11.95 21.28 14.97
C ASN A 256 12.65 20.09 15.66
N TYR A 257 11.90 19.04 16.02
CA TYR A 257 12.48 17.82 16.57
C TYR A 257 13.45 17.17 15.58
N GLN A 258 13.06 17.03 14.30
CA GLN A 258 13.91 16.49 13.25
C GLN A 258 15.18 17.36 13.05
N LYS A 259 15.01 18.68 13.04
CA LYS A 259 16.14 19.61 12.98
C LYS A 259 17.11 19.43 14.15
N ALA A 260 16.61 19.27 15.38
CA ALA A 260 17.42 19.02 16.56
C ALA A 260 18.17 17.69 16.48
N ASN A 261 17.54 16.63 15.94
CA ASN A 261 18.18 15.34 15.69
C ASN A 261 19.36 15.48 14.71
N CYS A 262 19.18 16.21 13.60
CA CYS A 262 20.24 16.46 12.64
C CYS A 262 21.39 17.28 13.28
N LEU A 263 21.09 18.29 14.08
CA LEU A 263 22.08 19.09 14.81
C LEU A 263 22.88 18.23 15.78
N PHE A 264 22.23 17.32 16.50
CA PHE A 264 22.89 16.38 17.39
C PHE A 264 23.86 15.45 16.63
N ALA A 265 23.42 14.90 15.51
CA ALA A 265 24.25 14.06 14.66
C ALA A 265 25.47 14.81 14.10
N LEU A 266 25.33 16.08 13.81
CA LEU A 266 26.42 17.00 13.39
C LEU A 266 27.30 17.46 14.54
N ARG A 267 27.09 16.98 15.78
CA ARG A 267 27.80 17.38 17.00
C ARG A 267 27.61 18.84 17.39
N ARG A 268 26.58 19.50 16.85
CA ARG A 268 26.18 20.86 17.23
C ARG A 268 25.30 20.78 18.47
N TYR A 269 25.88 20.29 19.56
CA TYR A 269 25.13 19.86 20.74
C TYR A 269 24.38 20.98 21.45
N GLU A 270 24.90 22.19 21.46
CA GLU A 270 24.26 23.33 22.09
C GLU A 270 22.98 23.75 21.33
N ASP A 271 23.09 23.82 19.99
CA ASP A 271 21.93 24.10 19.11
C ASP A 271 20.89 22.97 19.21
N ALA A 272 21.34 21.71 19.26
CA ALA A 272 20.46 20.53 19.41
C ALA A 272 19.70 20.61 20.74
N TYR A 273 20.39 20.93 21.83
CA TYR A 273 19.77 21.11 23.14
C TYR A 273 18.67 22.19 23.11
N LEU A 274 18.96 23.36 22.53
CA LEU A 274 17.96 24.43 22.40
C LEU A 274 16.75 23.99 21.58
N GLY A 275 16.99 23.20 20.53
CA GLY A 275 15.93 22.60 19.70
C GLY A 275 15.05 21.63 20.51
N PHE A 276 15.64 20.66 21.22
CA PHE A 276 14.88 19.71 22.05
C PHE A 276 14.15 20.40 23.22
N ARG A 277 14.76 21.40 23.83
CA ARG A 277 14.11 22.19 24.88
C ARG A 277 12.85 22.92 24.35
N ALA A 278 12.91 23.45 23.13
CA ALA A 278 11.75 24.05 22.47
C ALA A 278 10.66 22.97 22.18
N VAL A 279 11.05 21.75 21.81
CA VAL A 279 10.10 20.63 21.63
C VAL A 279 9.42 20.27 22.94
N LEU A 280 10.14 20.25 24.07
CA LEU A 280 9.58 19.97 25.41
C LEU A 280 8.57 21.04 25.90
N SER A 281 8.52 22.21 25.24
CA SER A 281 7.50 23.23 25.54
C SER A 281 6.13 22.91 24.93
N ASP A 282 6.05 21.93 24.00
CA ASP A 282 4.79 21.45 23.43
C ASP A 282 4.37 20.15 24.13
N SER A 283 3.29 20.22 24.92
CA SER A 283 2.81 19.09 25.72
C SER A 283 2.47 17.84 24.90
N ASN A 284 2.15 17.99 23.61
CA ASN A 284 1.86 16.86 22.71
C ASN A 284 3.12 16.08 22.30
N PHE A 285 4.31 16.67 22.47
CA PHE A 285 5.58 16.08 22.09
C PHE A 285 6.48 15.72 23.30
N VAL A 286 6.03 16.00 24.50
CA VAL A 286 6.76 15.61 25.71
C VAL A 286 6.81 14.09 25.81
N SER A 287 8.02 13.55 25.80
CA SER A 287 8.25 12.12 25.99
C SER A 287 9.61 11.87 26.64
N PRO A 288 9.84 10.70 27.28
CA PRO A 288 11.14 10.33 27.82
C PRO A 288 12.28 10.42 26.79
N GLU A 289 12.00 10.08 25.51
CA GLU A 289 12.97 10.11 24.42
C GLU A 289 13.43 11.54 24.13
N VAL A 290 12.51 12.52 24.15
CA VAL A 290 12.85 13.94 23.95
C VAL A 290 13.65 14.47 25.12
N TYR A 291 13.27 14.14 26.37
CA TYR A 291 14.08 14.48 27.56
C TYR A 291 15.49 13.91 27.46
N MET A 292 15.61 12.61 27.15
CA MET A 292 16.92 11.97 26.99
C MET A 292 17.77 12.60 25.89
N SER A 293 17.15 13.06 24.80
CA SER A 293 17.85 13.77 23.71
C SER A 293 18.34 15.14 24.18
N ALA A 294 17.53 15.88 24.94
CA ALA A 294 17.91 17.15 25.53
C ALA A 294 19.06 16.97 26.54
N ILE A 295 18.95 16.01 27.46
CA ILE A 295 19.97 15.67 28.48
C ILE A 295 21.29 15.32 27.80
N ARG A 296 21.27 14.39 26.84
CA ARG A 296 22.49 13.98 26.11
C ARG A 296 23.13 15.13 25.34
N SER A 297 22.31 16.02 24.76
CA SER A 297 22.80 17.19 24.06
C SER A 297 23.51 18.14 25.02
N LEU A 298 22.91 18.42 26.17
CA LEU A 298 23.47 19.30 27.17
C LEU A 298 24.72 18.71 27.81
N GLU A 299 24.74 17.42 28.13
CA GLU A 299 25.92 16.68 28.65
C GLU A 299 27.09 16.76 27.66
N ARG A 300 26.83 16.65 26.36
CA ARG A 300 27.87 16.74 25.32
C ARG A 300 28.34 18.16 25.09
N ALA A 301 27.46 19.16 25.23
CA ALA A 301 27.78 20.57 25.10
C ALA A 301 28.49 21.11 26.33
N ARG A 302 27.95 20.85 27.52
CA ARG A 302 28.35 21.44 28.80
C ARG A 302 28.35 20.39 29.90
N LYS A 303 29.44 19.70 30.09
CA LYS A 303 29.60 18.68 31.15
C LYS A 303 29.23 19.27 32.51
N ASN A 304 28.48 18.51 33.30
CA ASN A 304 28.07 18.85 34.67
C ASN A 304 27.19 20.11 34.81
N ASP A 305 26.44 20.48 33.75
CA ASP A 305 25.47 21.57 33.82
C ASP A 305 24.34 21.21 34.83
N PRO A 306 24.02 22.08 35.82
CA PRO A 306 22.96 21.81 36.80
C PRO A 306 21.57 21.59 36.16
N GLU A 307 21.32 22.14 34.95
CA GLU A 307 20.07 21.94 34.24
C GLU A 307 19.84 20.45 33.84
N ILE A 308 20.90 19.63 33.75
CA ILE A 308 20.78 18.18 33.55
C ILE A 308 19.93 17.51 34.65
N LEU A 309 20.15 17.88 35.89
CA LEU A 309 19.37 17.36 37.01
C LEU A 309 17.90 17.79 36.94
N VAL A 310 17.64 19.02 36.56
CA VAL A 310 16.28 19.56 36.40
C VAL A 310 15.55 18.80 35.27
N LEU A 311 16.22 18.51 34.16
CA LEU A 311 15.65 17.70 33.08
C LEU A 311 15.38 16.27 33.49
N CYS A 312 16.27 15.64 34.29
CA CYS A 312 16.08 14.31 34.83
C CYS A 312 14.85 14.25 35.77
N ASP A 313 14.73 15.20 36.67
CA ASP A 313 13.58 15.27 37.59
C ASP A 313 12.28 15.48 36.81
N SER A 314 12.27 16.35 35.82
CA SER A 314 11.11 16.61 34.95
C SER A 314 10.71 15.36 34.16
N MET A 315 11.70 14.63 33.62
CA MET A 315 11.48 13.37 32.94
C MET A 315 10.82 12.32 33.88
N ILE A 316 11.35 12.16 35.07
CA ILE A 316 10.81 11.22 36.10
C ILE A 316 9.35 11.57 36.42
N GLN A 317 9.06 12.86 36.61
CA GLN A 317 7.70 13.34 36.89
C GLN A 317 6.74 13.12 35.71
N SER A 318 7.25 13.10 34.47
CA SER A 318 6.45 12.84 33.28
C SER A 318 6.13 11.37 33.02
N LEU A 319 6.82 10.45 33.72
CA LEU A 319 6.55 9.01 33.62
C LEU A 319 5.21 8.66 34.27
N PRO A 320 4.44 7.70 33.67
CA PRO A 320 3.24 7.20 34.33
C PRO A 320 3.62 6.61 35.66
N GLN A 321 2.96 7.09 36.75
CA GLN A 321 3.15 6.51 38.07
C GLN A 321 2.69 5.04 38.05
N PRO A 322 3.44 4.10 38.63
CA PRO A 322 2.97 2.74 38.77
C PRO A 322 1.66 2.73 39.62
N LEU A 323 0.64 2.09 39.06
CA LEU A 323 -0.64 1.86 39.75
C LEU A 323 -0.46 0.99 40.97
#